data_08272ac13554f412b366cc9e12f1075d
#
_entry.id   08272ac13554f412b366cc9e12f1075d
#
_cell.length_a   1.000
_cell.length_b   1.000
_cell.length_c   1.000
_cell.angle_alpha   90.00
_cell.angle_beta   90.00
_cell.angle_gamma   90.00
#
_symmetry.space_group_name_H-M   'P 1'
#
loop_
_entity.id
_entity.type
_entity.pdbx_description
1 polymer ?
#
loop_
_entity_poly.entity_id
_entity_poly.type
_entity_poly.pdbx_seq_one_letter_code
_entity_poly.pdbx_strand_id
1 'polypeptide(L)'
;MATTLDSELKQRLRAVLDHRRVTEGELRKLAEEGRACALIIGAQLERSDRRLAELSSDPASSLAEMAEALRTVNELRPDLHELEDLLGALERRAREVRASWLSAH
;
A
#
# COMPACT_ATOMS: atom_id res chain seq x y z
N MET A 1 5.06 -12.15 3.26
CA MET A 1 4.62 -12.56 1.93
C MET A 1 3.52 -11.64 1.44
N ALA A 2 3.76 -10.97 0.33
CA ALA A 2 2.73 -10.12 -0.26
C ALA A 2 1.54 -11.01 -0.62
N THR A 3 0.33 -10.61 -0.22
CA THR A 3 -0.86 -11.36 -0.55
C THR A 3 -1.17 -11.22 -2.04
N THR A 4 -1.79 -12.21 -2.64
CA THR A 4 -2.26 -12.15 -4.02
C THR A 4 -3.15 -10.92 -4.24
N LEU A 5 -3.98 -10.61 -3.24
CA LEU A 5 -4.87 -9.43 -3.27
C LEU A 5 -4.09 -8.14 -3.41
N ASP A 6 -2.99 -7.99 -2.67
CA ASP A 6 -2.12 -6.81 -2.73
C ASP A 6 -1.51 -6.65 -4.13
N SER A 7 -0.99 -7.74 -4.70
CA SER A 7 -0.39 -7.74 -6.04
C SER A 7 -1.43 -7.41 -7.12
N GLU A 8 -2.62 -7.98 -7.03
CA GLU A 8 -3.71 -7.71 -7.95
C GLU A 8 -4.15 -6.25 -7.88
N LEU A 9 -4.27 -5.71 -6.68
CA LEU A 9 -4.63 -4.31 -6.48
C LEU A 9 -3.60 -3.38 -7.09
N LYS A 10 -2.31 -3.64 -6.87
CA LYS A 10 -1.24 -2.84 -7.45
C LYS A 10 -1.24 -2.89 -8.97
N GLN A 11 -1.51 -4.06 -9.55
CA GLN A 11 -1.63 -4.21 -11.01
C GLN A 11 -2.81 -3.40 -11.54
N ARG A 12 -3.94 -3.42 -10.86
CA ARG A 12 -5.11 -2.63 -11.24
C ARG A 12 -4.84 -1.13 -11.17
N LEU A 13 -4.14 -0.69 -10.13
CA LEU A 13 -3.74 0.71 -9.98
C LEU A 13 -2.83 1.15 -11.13
N ARG A 14 -1.84 0.33 -11.48
CA ARG A 14 -0.94 0.64 -12.59
C ARG A 14 -1.69 0.67 -13.91
N ALA A 15 -2.58 -0.28 -14.15
CA ALA A 15 -3.38 -0.33 -15.37
C ALA A 15 -4.24 0.92 -15.54
N VAL A 16 -4.85 1.38 -14.45
CA VAL A 16 -5.69 2.58 -14.47
C VAL A 16 -4.85 3.83 -14.72
N LEU A 17 -3.65 3.92 -14.15
CA LEU A 17 -2.75 5.04 -14.38
C LEU A 17 -2.27 5.13 -15.83
N ASP A 18 -2.16 4.00 -16.52
CA ASP A 18 -1.75 3.93 -17.92
C ASP A 18 -2.89 4.23 -18.89
N HIS A 19 -4.14 4.15 -18.44
CA HIS A 19 -5.30 4.41 -19.28
C HIS A 19 -5.63 5.90 -19.37
N ARG A 20 -5.93 6.38 -20.58
CA ARG A 20 -6.31 7.77 -20.82
C ARG A 20 -7.79 8.03 -20.51
N ARG A 21 -8.61 6.99 -20.59
CA ARG A 21 -10.06 7.10 -20.40
C ARG A 21 -10.46 6.45 -19.09
N VAL A 22 -10.40 7.21 -18.03
CA VAL A 22 -10.79 6.74 -16.69
C VAL A 22 -11.77 7.75 -16.12
N THR A 23 -12.85 7.25 -15.52
CA THR A 23 -13.81 8.13 -14.85
C THR A 23 -13.33 8.46 -13.44
N GLU A 24 -13.77 9.62 -12.93
CA GLU A 24 -13.48 10.01 -11.55
C GLU A 24 -14.01 8.98 -10.55
N GLY A 25 -15.20 8.40 -10.84
CA GLY A 25 -15.78 7.36 -9.99
C GLY A 25 -14.93 6.10 -9.88
N GLU A 26 -14.36 5.66 -11.00
CA GLU A 26 -13.44 4.52 -11.01
C GLU A 26 -12.18 4.79 -10.20
N LEU A 27 -11.60 5.99 -10.37
CA LEU A 27 -10.42 6.40 -9.63
C LEU A 27 -10.70 6.47 -8.12
N ARG A 28 -11.86 7.00 -7.74
CA ARG A 28 -12.27 7.10 -6.34
C ARG A 28 -12.44 5.73 -5.70
N LYS A 29 -13.09 4.82 -6.41
CA LYS A 29 -13.31 3.45 -5.93
C LYS A 29 -11.99 2.73 -5.69
N LEU A 30 -11.05 2.82 -6.65
CA LEU A 30 -9.73 2.23 -6.50
C LEU A 30 -8.94 2.87 -5.35
N ALA A 31 -9.05 4.18 -5.18
CA ALA A 31 -8.39 4.88 -4.08
C ALA A 31 -8.92 4.40 -2.72
N GLU A 32 -10.22 4.16 -2.61
CA GLU A 32 -10.82 3.63 -1.38
C GLU A 32 -10.33 2.22 -1.07
N GLU A 33 -10.30 1.35 -2.08
CA GLU A 33 -9.76 0.00 -1.93
C GLU A 33 -8.28 0.03 -1.53
N GLY A 34 -7.52 0.90 -2.18
CA GLY A 34 -6.09 1.05 -1.91
C GLY A 34 -5.82 1.57 -0.50
N ARG A 35 -6.58 2.54 -0.04
CA ARG A 35 -6.45 3.07 1.32
C ARG A 35 -6.78 2.01 2.37
N ALA A 36 -7.83 1.21 2.14
CA ALA A 36 -8.17 0.12 3.04
C ALA A 36 -7.04 -0.92 3.11
N CYS A 37 -6.45 -1.27 1.96
CA CYS A 37 -5.32 -2.17 1.90
C CYS A 37 -4.10 -1.59 2.63
N ALA A 38 -3.81 -0.29 2.44
CA ALA A 38 -2.70 0.39 3.11
C ALA A 38 -2.85 0.38 4.63
N LEU A 39 -4.08 0.55 5.14
CA LEU A 39 -4.35 0.46 6.57
C LEU A 39 -4.06 -0.94 7.12
N ILE A 40 -4.44 -1.98 6.39
CA ILE A 40 -4.20 -3.36 6.80
C ILE A 40 -2.70 -3.65 6.84
N ILE A 41 -1.97 -3.31 5.77
CA ILE A 41 -0.52 -3.50 5.69
C ILE A 41 0.19 -2.69 6.77
N GLY A 42 -0.23 -1.43 6.96
CA GLY A 42 0.33 -0.56 7.99
C GLY A 42 0.16 -1.13 9.40
N ALA A 43 -1.01 -1.69 9.70
CA ALA A 43 -1.26 -2.33 10.99
C ALA A 43 -0.39 -3.58 11.18
N GLN A 44 -0.23 -4.38 10.13
CA GLN A 44 0.66 -5.55 10.17
C GLN A 44 2.11 -5.14 10.39
N LEU A 45 2.56 -4.09 9.73
CA LEU A 45 3.90 -3.56 9.88
C LEU A 45 4.14 -3.07 11.31
N GLU A 46 3.20 -2.32 11.86
CA GLU A 46 3.30 -1.85 13.26
C GLU A 46 3.41 -2.99 14.25
N ARG A 47 2.60 -4.04 14.07
CA ARG A 47 2.65 -5.22 14.93
C ARG A 47 3.99 -5.93 14.83
N SER A 48 4.51 -6.05 13.62
CA SER A 48 5.80 -6.70 13.38
C SER A 48 6.97 -5.89 13.94
N ASP A 49 6.94 -4.57 13.78
CA ASP A 49 7.94 -3.67 14.36
C ASP A 49 7.93 -3.77 15.89
N ARG A 50 6.74 -3.78 16.49
CA ARG A 50 6.59 -3.89 17.94
C ARG A 50 7.12 -5.23 18.45
N ARG A 51 6.77 -6.32 17.75
CA ARG A 51 7.26 -7.64 18.10
C ARG A 51 8.79 -7.73 17.98
N LEU A 52 9.35 -7.16 16.93
CA LEU A 52 10.81 -7.12 16.76
C LEU A 52 11.47 -6.36 17.92
N ALA A 53 10.89 -5.22 18.33
CA ALA A 53 11.41 -4.45 19.45
C ALA A 53 11.33 -5.24 20.76
N GLU A 54 10.23 -5.94 21.01
CA GLU A 54 10.05 -6.78 22.20
C GLU A 54 11.08 -7.92 22.23
N LEU A 55 11.25 -8.61 21.10
CA LEU A 55 12.21 -9.70 20.99
C LEU A 55 13.64 -9.21 21.15
N SER A 56 13.97 -8.04 20.61
CA SER A 56 15.30 -7.45 20.68
C SER A 56 15.69 -7.04 22.09
N SER A 57 14.70 -6.70 22.92
CA SER A 57 14.95 -6.26 24.31
C SER A 57 14.94 -7.40 25.32
N ASP A 58 14.56 -8.61 24.91
CA ASP A 58 14.52 -9.80 25.77
C ASP A 58 15.72 -10.71 25.46
N PRO A 59 16.69 -10.87 26.42
CA PRO A 59 17.85 -11.73 26.17
C PRO A 59 17.50 -13.22 25.98
N ALA A 60 16.31 -13.64 26.41
CA ALA A 60 15.84 -15.01 26.23
C ALA A 60 15.20 -15.26 24.86
N SER A 61 15.06 -14.25 24.03
CA SER A 61 14.42 -14.37 22.73
C SER A 61 15.23 -15.24 21.77
N SER A 62 14.51 -16.02 21.00
CA SER A 62 15.09 -16.86 19.95
C SER A 62 15.57 -16.00 18.77
N LEU A 63 16.77 -16.27 18.29
CA LEU A 63 17.28 -15.62 17.07
C LEU A 63 16.41 -15.92 15.84
N ALA A 64 15.82 -17.12 15.82
CA ALA A 64 14.91 -17.51 14.72
C ALA A 64 13.65 -16.65 14.71
N GLU A 65 13.08 -16.38 15.88
CA GLU A 65 11.91 -15.51 16.00
C GLU A 65 12.22 -14.07 15.60
N MET A 66 13.39 -13.58 16.02
CA MET A 66 13.86 -12.25 15.66
C MET A 66 14.08 -12.12 14.16
N ALA A 67 14.71 -13.12 13.55
CA ALA A 67 14.94 -13.15 12.10
C ALA A 67 13.63 -13.17 11.31
N GLU A 68 12.64 -13.92 11.80
CA GLU A 68 11.33 -13.98 11.16
C GLU A 68 10.60 -12.63 11.25
N ALA A 69 10.62 -11.99 12.40
CA ALA A 69 10.00 -10.68 12.58
C ALA A 69 10.69 -9.63 11.70
N LEU A 70 12.01 -9.65 11.61
CA LEU A 70 12.76 -8.74 10.76
C LEU A 70 12.44 -8.96 9.28
N ARG A 71 12.32 -10.22 8.87
CA ARG A 71 11.96 -10.56 7.48
C ARG A 71 10.58 -10.00 7.14
N THR A 72 9.61 -10.14 8.04
CA THR A 72 8.26 -9.60 7.84
C THR A 72 8.29 -8.09 7.67
N VAL A 73 9.02 -7.38 8.52
CA VAL A 73 9.17 -5.92 8.42
C VAL A 73 9.81 -5.54 7.09
N ASN A 74 10.86 -6.23 6.69
CA ASN A 74 11.58 -5.95 5.44
C ASN A 74 10.74 -6.23 4.19
N GLU A 75 9.76 -7.11 4.27
CA GLU A 75 8.83 -7.39 3.17
C GLU A 75 7.69 -6.37 3.13
N LEU A 76 7.12 -6.04 4.29
CA LEU A 76 5.94 -5.17 4.35
C LEU A 76 6.26 -3.71 4.10
N ARG A 77 7.39 -3.22 4.55
CA ARG A 77 7.73 -1.80 4.44
C ARG A 77 7.82 -1.31 3.00
N PRO A 78 8.58 -1.98 2.10
CA PRO A 78 8.59 -1.58 0.69
C PRO A 78 7.26 -1.77 -0.01
N ASP A 79 6.49 -2.81 0.34
CA ASP A 79 5.15 -3.03 -0.21
C ASP A 79 4.22 -1.87 0.13
N LEU A 80 4.27 -1.41 1.37
CA LEU A 80 3.46 -0.26 1.81
C LEU A 80 3.87 1.01 1.08
N HIS A 81 5.17 1.27 0.96
CA HIS A 81 5.67 2.45 0.26
C HIS A 81 5.24 2.46 -1.20
N GLU A 82 5.34 1.32 -1.89
CA GLU A 82 4.91 1.20 -3.27
C GLU A 82 3.42 1.48 -3.41
N LEU A 83 2.61 0.94 -2.51
CA LEU A 83 1.16 1.18 -2.51
C LEU A 83 0.85 2.65 -2.25
N GLU A 84 1.51 3.29 -1.29
CA GLU A 84 1.33 4.70 -1.00
C GLU A 84 1.70 5.59 -2.19
N ASP A 85 2.79 5.25 -2.89
CA ASP A 85 3.20 5.96 -4.11
C ASP A 85 2.16 5.84 -5.21
N LEU A 86 1.61 4.64 -5.41
CA LEU A 86 0.56 4.41 -6.39
C LEU A 86 -0.72 5.16 -6.04
N LEU A 87 -1.09 5.19 -4.76
CA LEU A 87 -2.25 5.96 -4.29
C LEU A 87 -2.05 7.45 -4.50
N GLY A 88 -0.85 7.97 -4.24
CA GLY A 88 -0.53 9.36 -4.50
C GLY A 88 -0.66 9.72 -5.97
N ALA A 89 -0.19 8.84 -6.86
CA ALA A 89 -0.32 9.02 -8.30
C ALA A 89 -1.79 8.98 -8.73
N LEU A 90 -2.57 8.09 -8.13
CA LEU A 90 -4.00 7.96 -8.41
C LEU A 90 -4.76 9.23 -8.02
N GLU A 91 -4.46 9.78 -6.86
CA GLU A 91 -5.07 11.02 -6.37
C GLU A 91 -4.73 12.20 -7.28
N ARG A 92 -3.49 12.30 -7.75
CA ARG A 92 -3.09 13.32 -8.71
C ARG A 92 -3.85 13.16 -10.02
N ARG A 93 -3.99 11.92 -10.50
CA ARG A 93 -4.75 11.63 -11.72
C ARG A 93 -6.22 12.02 -11.58
N ALA A 94 -6.82 11.77 -10.43
CA ALA A 94 -8.20 12.14 -10.14
C ALA A 94 -8.38 13.66 -10.21
N ARG A 95 -7.43 14.42 -9.66
CA ARG A 95 -7.46 15.88 -9.74
C ARG A 95 -7.33 16.39 -11.18
N GLU A 96 -6.47 15.75 -11.96
CA GLU A 96 -6.29 16.09 -13.38
C GLU A 96 -7.56 15.85 -14.18
N VAL A 97 -8.22 14.71 -13.96
CA VAL A 97 -9.47 14.37 -14.63
C VAL A 97 -10.55 15.38 -14.28
N ARG A 98 -10.66 15.74 -13.01
CA ARG A 98 -11.63 16.76 -12.57
C ARG A 98 -11.35 18.12 -13.18
N ALA A 99 -10.10 18.55 -13.18
CA ALA A 99 -9.71 19.82 -13.75
C ALA A 99 -9.99 19.88 -15.26
N SER A 100 -9.70 18.79 -15.97
CA SER A 100 -9.96 18.66 -17.40
C SER A 100 -11.46 18.74 -17.70
N TRP A 101 -12.27 18.06 -16.90
CA TRP A 101 -13.72 18.10 -17.04
C TRP A 101 -14.28 19.49 -16.83
N LEU A 102 -13.84 20.17 -15.78
CA LEU A 102 -14.28 21.55 -15.47
C LEU A 102 -13.86 22.53 -16.55
N SER A 103 -12.68 22.34 -17.15
CA SER A 103 -12.22 23.21 -18.25
C SER A 103 -13.00 23.00 -19.54
N ALA A 104 -13.54 21.79 -19.77
CA ALA A 104 -14.31 21.47 -20.97
C ALA A 104 -15.77 21.91 -20.86
N HIS A 105 -16.26 22.19 -19.71
CA HIS A 105 -17.65 22.56 -19.42
C HIS A 105 -17.75 23.94 -18.77
#